data_baca03eb7ce4e1c608c7ae37ec26ff36
#
_entry.id   baca03eb7ce4e1c608c7ae37ec26ff36
#
_cell.length_a   1.000
_cell.length_b   1.000
_cell.length_c   1.000
_cell.angle_alpha   90.00
_cell.angle_beta   90.00
_cell.angle_gamma   90.00
#
_symmetry.space_group_name_H-M   'P 1'
#
loop_
_entity.id
_entity.type
_entity.pdbx_description
1 polymer ?
#
loop_
_entity_poly.entity_id
_entity_poly.type
_entity_poly.pdbx_seq_one_letter_code
_entity_poly.pdbx_strand_id
1 'polypeptide(L)'
;HRPAMNPIVVIPARMAASDLSGRTLLLTGVTGFLGTAILEKLLRDVPGCTVLALIRPGRLGAERRLRQEVMASDAFGPLRDRLGAELDAAVGTRVVPLAGDLGRDGLGLSGTDLARLAGVDVIIHSAAEVAFDSALDVALRTNLEGPVRLLQTVRSTGAMPAVVQVSTAYVSG
;
A
#
# COMPACT_ATOMS: atom_id res chain seq x y z
N HIS A 1 4.79 32.97 8.68
CA HIS A 1 3.79 32.48 7.71
C HIS A 1 3.68 30.96 7.91
N ARG A 2 2.68 30.51 8.66
CA ARG A 2 2.34 29.08 8.74
C ARG A 2 1.64 28.72 7.42
N PRO A 3 2.08 27.69 6.68
CA PRO A 3 1.30 27.21 5.56
C PRO A 3 -0.05 26.72 6.08
N ALA A 4 -1.14 27.11 5.41
CA ALA A 4 -2.47 26.65 5.73
C ALA A 4 -2.49 25.11 5.64
N MET A 5 -2.76 24.46 6.76
CA MET A 5 -3.05 23.01 6.78
C MET A 5 -4.38 22.80 6.05
N ASN A 6 -4.33 22.35 4.81
CA ASN A 6 -5.54 21.85 4.15
C ASN A 6 -6.07 20.65 4.94
N PRO A 7 -7.39 20.57 5.15
CA PRO A 7 -7.98 19.49 5.93
C PRO A 7 -7.67 18.13 5.30
N ILE A 8 -7.34 17.16 6.15
CA ILE A 8 -7.30 15.76 5.78
C ILE A 8 -8.74 15.37 5.47
N VAL A 9 -9.02 15.06 4.21
CA VAL A 9 -10.34 14.54 3.83
C VAL A 9 -10.41 13.10 4.29
N VAL A 10 -11.12 12.86 5.39
CA VAL A 10 -11.54 11.51 5.78
C VAL A 10 -12.71 11.14 4.89
N ILE A 11 -12.51 10.21 3.96
CA ILE A 11 -13.61 9.71 3.13
C ILE A 11 -14.48 8.80 4.01
N PRO A 12 -15.80 9.05 4.07
CA PRO A 12 -16.71 8.19 4.81
C PRO A 12 -16.72 6.77 4.25
N ALA A 13 -16.92 5.80 5.09
CA ALA A 13 -16.71 4.36 4.97
C ALA A 13 -17.57 3.60 3.92
N ARG A 14 -17.80 4.15 2.73
CA ARG A 14 -18.51 3.48 1.62
C ARG A 14 -17.87 3.82 0.28
N MET A 15 -16.65 3.33 0.06
CA MET A 15 -16.16 3.18 -1.32
C MET A 15 -16.63 1.82 -1.83
N ALA A 16 -17.45 1.82 -2.86
CA ALA A 16 -17.79 0.60 -3.58
C ALA A 16 -16.59 0.14 -4.44
N ALA A 17 -16.50 -1.15 -4.75
CA ALA A 17 -15.46 -1.66 -5.66
C ALA A 17 -15.47 -0.94 -7.03
N SER A 18 -16.66 -0.49 -7.49
CA SER A 18 -16.82 0.32 -8.69
C SER A 18 -16.05 1.65 -8.64
N ASP A 19 -15.94 2.26 -7.47
CA ASP A 19 -15.28 3.57 -7.32
C ASP A 19 -13.76 3.48 -7.45
N LEU A 20 -13.20 2.26 -7.30
CA LEU A 20 -11.79 1.94 -7.46
C LEU A 20 -11.44 1.44 -8.86
N SER A 21 -12.44 1.18 -9.71
CA SER A 21 -12.23 0.67 -11.07
C SER A 21 -11.41 1.66 -11.91
N GLY A 22 -10.36 1.18 -12.57
CA GLY A 22 -9.46 2.01 -13.36
C GLY A 22 -8.57 2.98 -12.59
N ARG A 23 -8.63 2.97 -11.25
CA ARG A 23 -7.83 3.86 -10.39
C ARG A 23 -6.44 3.31 -10.14
N THR A 24 -5.53 4.20 -9.81
CA THR A 24 -4.19 3.87 -9.29
C THR A 24 -4.19 3.93 -7.78
N LEU A 25 -3.91 2.80 -7.14
CA LEU A 25 -3.87 2.66 -5.69
C LEU A 25 -2.44 2.49 -5.19
N LEU A 26 -2.09 3.14 -4.09
CA LEU A 26 -0.85 2.88 -3.38
C LEU A 26 -1.17 2.01 -2.15
N LEU A 27 -0.69 0.77 -2.14
CA LEU A 27 -0.90 -0.17 -1.04
C LEU A 27 0.40 -0.35 -0.26
N THR A 28 0.34 -0.13 1.06
CA THR A 28 1.44 -0.46 1.97
C THR A 28 1.09 -1.67 2.82
N GLY A 29 2.12 -2.35 3.36
CA GLY A 29 1.90 -3.54 4.19
C GLY A 29 1.52 -4.79 3.40
N VAL A 30 1.76 -4.81 2.10
CA VAL A 30 1.33 -5.86 1.18
C VAL A 30 1.92 -7.24 1.51
N THR A 31 3.06 -7.31 2.19
CA THR A 31 3.68 -8.57 2.65
C THR A 31 3.12 -9.07 3.99
N GLY A 32 2.25 -8.31 4.63
CA GLY A 32 1.53 -8.71 5.84
C GLY A 32 0.22 -9.42 5.52
N PHE A 33 -0.36 -10.11 6.50
CA PHE A 33 -1.58 -10.89 6.33
C PHE A 33 -2.72 -10.10 5.68
N LEU A 34 -3.08 -8.95 6.25
CA LEU A 34 -4.19 -8.14 5.74
C LEU A 34 -3.87 -7.49 4.40
N GLY A 35 -2.65 -6.95 4.23
CA GLY A 35 -2.25 -6.32 2.98
C GLY A 35 -2.23 -7.29 1.80
N THR A 36 -1.82 -8.54 2.03
CA THR A 36 -1.91 -9.61 1.03
C THR A 36 -3.34 -9.91 0.63
N ALA A 37 -4.25 -10.04 1.60
CA ALA A 37 -5.67 -10.27 1.35
C ALA A 37 -6.34 -9.10 0.64
N ILE A 38 -5.98 -7.85 0.98
CA ILE A 38 -6.45 -6.66 0.28
C ILE A 38 -5.99 -6.68 -1.19
N LEU A 39 -4.71 -6.99 -1.44
CA LEU A 39 -4.19 -7.04 -2.81
C LEU A 39 -4.92 -8.09 -3.65
N GLU A 40 -5.09 -9.31 -3.11
CA GLU A 40 -5.85 -10.37 -3.79
C GLU A 40 -7.27 -9.91 -4.13
N LYS A 41 -7.97 -9.34 -3.15
CA LYS A 41 -9.33 -8.86 -3.34
C LYS A 41 -9.42 -7.75 -4.39
N LEU A 42 -8.50 -6.80 -4.41
CA LEU A 42 -8.43 -5.76 -5.43
C LEU A 42 -8.23 -6.35 -6.83
N LEU A 43 -7.34 -7.32 -6.97
CA LEU A 43 -7.10 -7.98 -8.24
C LEU A 43 -8.30 -8.81 -8.72
N ARG A 44 -9.01 -9.43 -7.79
CA ARG A 44 -10.14 -10.31 -8.08
C ARG A 44 -11.43 -9.54 -8.37
N ASP A 45 -11.73 -8.49 -7.61
CA ASP A 45 -13.05 -7.86 -7.58
C ASP A 45 -13.08 -6.45 -8.19
N VAL A 46 -11.92 -5.81 -8.39
CA VAL A 46 -11.85 -4.44 -8.92
C VAL A 46 -11.22 -4.43 -10.31
N PRO A 47 -12.01 -4.35 -11.39
CA PRO A 47 -11.46 -4.39 -12.73
C PRO A 47 -10.64 -3.14 -13.06
N GLY A 48 -9.52 -3.35 -13.77
CA GLY A 48 -8.71 -2.27 -14.33
C GLY A 48 -7.94 -1.40 -13.33
N CYS A 49 -8.02 -1.66 -12.01
CA CYS A 49 -7.20 -0.92 -11.06
C CYS A 49 -5.72 -1.29 -11.20
N THR A 50 -4.85 -0.31 -11.01
CA THR A 50 -3.39 -0.50 -10.90
C THR A 50 -2.99 -0.36 -9.44
N VAL A 51 -2.16 -1.27 -8.93
CA VAL A 51 -1.70 -1.25 -7.54
C VAL A 51 -0.19 -1.01 -7.50
N LEU A 52 0.21 0.13 -6.98
CA LEU A 52 1.58 0.41 -6.59
C LEU A 52 1.80 -0.22 -5.21
N ALA A 53 2.52 -1.33 -5.15
CA ALA A 53 2.74 -2.09 -3.93
C ALA A 53 4.06 -1.65 -3.27
N LEU A 54 4.00 -0.89 -2.17
CA LEU A 54 5.19 -0.47 -1.44
C LEU A 54 5.73 -1.62 -0.61
N ILE A 55 6.89 -2.13 -0.97
CA ILE A 55 7.53 -3.31 -0.37
C ILE A 55 8.95 -2.96 0.08
N ARG A 56 9.27 -3.21 1.35
CA ARG A 56 10.67 -3.14 1.81
C ARG A 56 11.48 -4.19 1.05
N PRO A 57 12.54 -3.80 0.31
CA PRO A 57 13.20 -4.72 -0.61
C PRO A 57 13.92 -5.87 0.10
N GLY A 58 14.41 -5.65 1.35
CA GLY A 58 15.20 -6.62 2.06
C GLY A 58 16.40 -7.10 1.22
N ARG A 59 16.81 -8.37 1.38
CA ARG A 59 17.88 -8.98 0.57
C ARG A 59 17.38 -9.49 -0.79
N LEU A 60 16.09 -9.73 -0.92
CA LEU A 60 15.50 -10.36 -2.11
C LEU A 60 15.07 -9.33 -3.17
N GLY A 61 14.88 -8.08 -2.80
CA GLY A 61 14.25 -7.07 -3.65
C GLY A 61 12.72 -7.16 -3.64
N ALA A 62 12.05 -6.05 -4.01
CA ALA A 62 10.59 -5.93 -3.90
C ALA A 62 9.85 -6.91 -4.84
N GLU A 63 10.32 -7.07 -6.07
CA GLU A 63 9.75 -7.97 -7.07
C GLU A 63 9.72 -9.43 -6.59
N ARG A 64 10.87 -9.93 -6.11
CA ARG A 64 10.96 -11.31 -5.63
C ARG A 64 10.13 -11.53 -4.38
N ARG A 65 10.08 -10.55 -3.48
CA ARG A 65 9.22 -10.61 -2.31
C ARG A 65 7.73 -10.65 -2.68
N LEU A 66 7.30 -9.85 -3.66
CA LEU A 66 5.93 -9.92 -4.18
C LEU A 66 5.60 -11.35 -4.64
N ARG A 67 6.47 -11.98 -5.42
CA ARG A 67 6.22 -13.34 -5.92
C ARG A 67 6.27 -14.40 -4.83
N GLN A 68 7.30 -14.40 -3.99
CA GLN A 68 7.58 -15.50 -3.05
C GLN A 68 6.82 -15.38 -1.73
N GLU A 69 6.53 -14.16 -1.26
CA GLU A 69 5.86 -13.97 0.03
C GLU A 69 4.36 -13.65 -0.15
N VAL A 70 4.00 -12.90 -1.18
CA VAL A 70 2.61 -12.45 -1.38
C VAL A 70 1.85 -13.42 -2.28
N MET A 71 2.27 -13.59 -3.53
CA MET A 71 1.56 -14.42 -4.50
C MET A 71 1.59 -15.92 -4.15
N ALA A 72 2.60 -16.38 -3.41
CA ALA A 72 2.70 -17.76 -2.95
C ALA A 72 1.89 -18.04 -1.68
N SER A 73 1.36 -17.00 -1.00
CA SER A 73 0.58 -17.17 0.24
C SER A 73 -0.79 -17.81 -0.01
N ASP A 74 -1.37 -18.39 1.04
CA ASP A 74 -2.72 -18.98 0.99
C ASP A 74 -3.80 -17.96 0.66
N ALA A 75 -3.59 -16.67 1.03
CA ALA A 75 -4.52 -15.60 0.71
C ALA A 75 -4.71 -15.40 -0.80
N PHE A 76 -3.72 -15.79 -1.62
CA PHE A 76 -3.82 -15.76 -3.08
C PHE A 76 -4.44 -17.04 -3.68
N GLY A 77 -4.83 -18.02 -2.85
CA GLY A 77 -5.47 -19.27 -3.28
C GLY A 77 -6.62 -19.04 -4.25
N PRO A 78 -7.66 -18.25 -3.89
CA PRO A 78 -8.82 -18.02 -4.76
C PRO A 78 -8.46 -17.44 -6.13
N LEU A 79 -7.49 -16.54 -6.19
CA LEU A 79 -7.03 -15.94 -7.45
C LEU A 79 -6.19 -16.92 -8.26
N ARG A 80 -5.33 -17.73 -7.61
CA ARG A 80 -4.58 -18.82 -8.25
C ARG A 80 -5.50 -19.87 -8.87
N ASP A 81 -6.51 -20.31 -8.14
CA ASP A 81 -7.46 -21.30 -8.61
C ASP A 81 -8.25 -20.80 -9.83
N ARG A 82 -8.55 -19.50 -9.85
CA ARG A 82 -9.27 -18.87 -10.96
C ARG A 82 -8.42 -18.66 -12.20
N LEU A 83 -7.16 -18.23 -12.06
CA LEU A 83 -6.30 -17.80 -13.16
C LEU A 83 -5.28 -18.87 -13.59
N GLY A 84 -4.93 -19.81 -12.72
CA GLY A 84 -3.96 -20.84 -13.02
C GLY A 84 -2.65 -20.26 -13.54
N ALA A 85 -2.24 -20.69 -14.75
CA ALA A 85 -1.00 -20.25 -15.39
C ALA A 85 -1.01 -18.74 -15.79
N GLU A 86 -2.16 -18.09 -15.83
CA GLU A 86 -2.27 -16.67 -16.21
C GLU A 86 -2.03 -15.73 -15.03
N LEU A 87 -1.89 -16.24 -13.81
CA LEU A 87 -1.74 -15.43 -12.60
C LEU A 87 -0.57 -14.45 -12.70
N ASP A 88 0.60 -14.92 -13.09
CA ASP A 88 1.82 -14.10 -13.19
C ASP A 88 1.65 -12.94 -14.18
N ALA A 89 1.04 -13.22 -15.32
CA ALA A 89 0.77 -12.21 -16.33
C ALA A 89 -0.27 -11.19 -15.83
N ALA A 90 -1.36 -11.66 -15.21
CA ALA A 90 -2.42 -10.82 -14.67
C ALA A 90 -1.90 -9.90 -13.54
N VAL A 91 -1.05 -10.43 -12.65
CA VAL A 91 -0.41 -9.62 -11.61
C VAL A 91 0.58 -8.64 -12.23
N GLY A 92 1.43 -9.09 -13.16
CA GLY A 92 2.46 -8.25 -13.80
C GLY A 92 1.90 -7.06 -14.58
N THR A 93 0.66 -7.14 -15.07
CA THR A 93 -0.01 -6.01 -15.75
C THR A 93 -0.64 -5.00 -14.81
N ARG A 94 -0.95 -5.39 -13.57
CA ARG A 94 -1.75 -4.59 -12.64
C ARG A 94 -1.03 -4.21 -11.35
N VAL A 95 0.05 -4.88 -11.00
CA VAL A 95 0.81 -4.62 -9.77
C VAL A 95 2.20 -4.16 -10.11
N VAL A 96 2.58 -3.00 -9.60
CA VAL A 96 3.92 -2.44 -9.72
C VAL A 96 4.58 -2.47 -8.33
N PRO A 97 5.53 -3.37 -8.07
CA PRO A 97 6.26 -3.38 -6.81
C PRO A 97 7.21 -2.19 -6.73
N LEU A 98 7.01 -1.33 -5.74
CA LEU A 98 7.89 -0.22 -5.42
C LEU A 98 8.85 -0.62 -4.30
N ALA A 99 10.15 -0.57 -4.56
CA ALA A 99 11.17 -0.88 -3.57
C ALA A 99 11.34 0.32 -2.63
N GLY A 100 10.60 0.33 -1.50
CA GLY A 100 10.59 1.46 -0.59
C GLY A 100 10.42 1.07 0.87
N ASP A 101 10.67 2.02 1.76
CA ASP A 101 10.60 1.87 3.21
C ASP A 101 10.01 3.13 3.85
N LEU A 102 8.94 2.98 4.63
CA LEU A 102 8.28 4.06 5.36
C LEU A 102 9.20 4.77 6.36
N GLY A 103 10.26 4.12 6.81
CA GLY A 103 11.26 4.69 7.71
C GLY A 103 12.29 5.60 7.03
N ARG A 104 12.24 5.77 5.70
CA ARG A 104 13.23 6.54 4.93
C ARG A 104 12.61 7.78 4.31
N ASP A 105 13.41 8.83 4.17
CA ASP A 105 12.99 10.04 3.47
C ASP A 105 12.68 9.73 2.00
N GLY A 106 11.61 10.34 1.46
CA GLY A 106 11.08 10.01 0.15
C GLY A 106 10.71 8.53 -0.01
N LEU A 107 10.45 7.83 1.11
CA LEU A 107 10.22 6.37 1.18
C LEU A 107 11.40 5.56 0.63
N GLY A 108 12.57 6.15 0.43
CA GLY A 108 13.72 5.53 -0.20
C GLY A 108 13.49 5.11 -1.65
N LEU A 109 12.49 5.67 -2.31
CA LEU A 109 12.13 5.37 -3.70
C LEU A 109 13.12 5.95 -4.70
N SER A 110 13.27 5.30 -5.85
CA SER A 110 13.95 5.86 -7.01
C SER A 110 13.19 7.07 -7.57
N GLY A 111 13.87 7.94 -8.32
CA GLY A 111 13.20 9.07 -8.98
C GLY A 111 12.05 8.62 -9.91
N THR A 112 12.21 7.50 -10.60
CA THR A 112 11.18 6.93 -11.46
C THR A 112 9.96 6.46 -10.64
N ASP A 113 10.20 5.82 -9.50
CA ASP A 113 9.11 5.34 -8.63
C ASP A 113 8.41 6.48 -7.90
N LEU A 114 9.15 7.53 -7.50
CA LEU A 114 8.56 8.77 -6.98
C LEU A 114 7.62 9.42 -8.00
N ALA A 115 8.04 9.49 -9.26
CA ALA A 115 7.20 10.07 -10.32
C ALA A 115 5.88 9.30 -10.53
N ARG A 116 5.86 7.97 -10.28
CA ARG A 116 4.64 7.16 -10.33
C ARG A 116 3.61 7.56 -9.28
N LEU A 117 4.05 8.10 -8.13
CA LEU A 117 3.16 8.53 -7.06
C LEU A 117 2.29 9.73 -7.45
N ALA A 118 2.68 10.51 -8.46
CA ALA A 118 1.89 11.64 -8.95
C ALA A 118 0.50 11.22 -9.50
N GLY A 119 0.37 9.97 -9.95
CA GLY A 119 -0.89 9.42 -10.47
C GLY A 119 -1.71 8.63 -9.44
N VAL A 120 -1.37 8.68 -8.16
CA VAL A 120 -2.11 7.93 -7.12
C VAL A 120 -3.45 8.60 -6.80
N ASP A 121 -4.53 7.85 -6.97
CA ASP A 121 -5.90 8.26 -6.62
C ASP A 121 -6.27 7.90 -5.18
N VAL A 122 -5.77 6.76 -4.68
CA VAL A 122 -6.13 6.24 -3.36
C VAL A 122 -4.90 5.63 -2.68
N ILE A 123 -4.69 5.94 -1.42
CA ILE A 123 -3.73 5.26 -0.55
C ILE A 123 -4.50 4.29 0.35
N ILE A 124 -4.08 3.01 0.37
CA ILE A 124 -4.51 2.04 1.37
C ILE A 124 -3.30 1.73 2.24
N HIS A 125 -3.30 2.30 3.45
CA HIS A 125 -2.19 2.14 4.38
C HIS A 125 -2.50 1.05 5.40
N SER A 126 -1.85 -0.11 5.23
CA SER A 126 -2.00 -1.29 6.09
C SER A 126 -0.69 -1.71 6.76
N ALA A 127 0.40 -0.99 6.50
CA ALA A 127 1.68 -1.27 7.15
C ALA A 127 1.66 -0.78 8.60
N ALA A 128 1.99 -1.66 9.54
CA ALA A 128 2.13 -1.33 10.94
C ALA A 128 3.13 -2.26 11.62
N GLU A 129 3.73 -1.79 12.71
CA GLU A 129 4.40 -2.64 13.69
C GLU A 129 3.35 -3.07 14.71
N VAL A 130 3.08 -4.36 14.78
CA VAL A 130 2.00 -4.93 15.61
C VAL A 130 2.48 -5.83 16.75
N ALA A 131 3.79 -6.05 16.87
CA ALA A 131 4.34 -6.83 17.96
C ALA A 131 4.21 -6.07 19.28
N PHE A 132 3.62 -6.71 20.29
CA PHE A 132 3.37 -6.08 21.60
C PHE A 132 4.65 -5.81 22.41
N ASP A 133 5.73 -6.49 22.08
CA ASP A 133 7.05 -6.37 22.69
C ASP A 133 8.02 -5.51 21.87
N SER A 134 7.55 -4.89 20.82
CA SER A 134 8.35 -3.96 20.02
C SER A 134 8.83 -2.78 20.87
N ALA A 135 10.09 -2.40 20.69
CA ALA A 135 10.64 -1.20 21.30
C ALA A 135 9.82 0.05 20.87
N LEU A 136 9.56 0.95 21.81
CA LEU A 136 8.70 2.13 21.61
C LEU A 136 9.17 2.98 20.43
N ASP A 137 10.47 3.16 20.25
CA ASP A 137 11.04 3.94 19.14
C ASP A 137 10.75 3.29 17.77
N VAL A 138 10.73 1.93 17.71
CA VAL A 138 10.37 1.19 16.50
C VAL A 138 8.88 1.37 16.18
N ALA A 139 8.02 1.22 17.20
CA ALA A 139 6.59 1.40 17.07
C ALA A 139 6.23 2.84 16.64
N LEU A 140 6.83 3.87 17.26
CA LEU A 140 6.62 5.27 16.89
C LEU A 140 7.09 5.56 15.46
N ARG A 141 8.26 5.06 15.08
CA ARG A 141 8.82 5.27 13.74
C ARG A 141 7.94 4.64 12.66
N THR A 142 7.39 3.46 12.93
CA THR A 142 6.57 2.74 11.94
C THR A 142 5.12 3.23 11.95
N ASN A 143 4.50 3.38 13.12
CA ASN A 143 3.05 3.60 13.23
C ASN A 143 2.66 5.09 13.27
N LEU A 144 3.58 5.99 13.61
CA LEU A 144 3.34 7.43 13.64
C LEU A 144 4.08 8.16 12.52
N GLU A 145 5.41 8.06 12.48
CA GLU A 145 6.20 8.78 11.50
C GLU A 145 6.04 8.21 10.09
N GLY A 146 5.89 6.88 9.96
CA GLY A 146 5.71 6.21 8.67
C GLY A 146 4.53 6.73 7.87
N PRO A 147 3.29 6.77 8.41
CA PRO A 147 2.14 7.36 7.75
C PRO A 147 2.34 8.83 7.38
N VAL A 148 2.98 9.62 8.26
CA VAL A 148 3.26 11.03 7.99
C VAL A 148 4.21 11.18 6.80
N ARG A 149 5.32 10.42 6.77
CA ARG A 149 6.26 10.42 5.64
C ARG A 149 5.59 9.95 4.34
N LEU A 150 4.76 8.91 4.40
CA LEU A 150 4.00 8.44 3.25
C LEU A 150 3.18 9.57 2.64
N LEU A 151 2.37 10.25 3.45
CA LEU A 151 1.51 11.34 2.99
C LEU A 151 2.32 12.54 2.48
N GLN A 152 3.38 12.93 3.18
CA GLN A 152 4.25 14.02 2.75
C GLN A 152 4.93 13.70 1.41
N THR A 153 5.43 12.48 1.24
CA THR A 153 6.08 12.05 0.00
C THR A 153 5.10 12.04 -1.17
N VAL A 154 3.90 11.47 -1.00
CA VAL A 154 2.90 11.48 -2.06
C VAL A 154 2.45 12.90 -2.39
N ARG A 155 2.20 13.74 -1.40
CA ARG A 155 1.81 15.14 -1.64
C ARG A 155 2.90 15.97 -2.32
N SER A 156 4.17 15.69 -2.07
CA SER A 156 5.27 16.38 -2.73
C SER A 156 5.32 16.16 -4.25
N THR A 157 4.66 15.11 -4.75
CA THR A 157 4.50 14.86 -6.19
C THR A 157 3.33 15.62 -6.83
N GLY A 158 2.55 16.36 -6.05
CA GLY A 158 1.34 17.05 -6.49
C GLY A 158 0.06 16.22 -6.39
N ALA A 159 0.15 14.94 -6.04
CA ALA A 159 -1.03 14.08 -5.87
C ALA A 159 -1.84 14.44 -4.61
N MET A 160 -3.16 14.30 -4.70
CA MET A 160 -4.12 14.53 -3.60
C MET A 160 -5.04 13.31 -3.46
N PRO A 161 -4.50 12.14 -3.09
CA PRO A 161 -5.27 10.92 -3.02
C PRO A 161 -6.24 10.89 -1.84
N ALA A 162 -7.29 10.09 -1.98
CA ALA A 162 -8.05 9.60 -0.86
C ALA A 162 -7.19 8.68 0.02
N VAL A 163 -7.43 8.66 1.33
CA VAL A 163 -6.63 7.84 2.26
C VAL A 163 -7.53 6.90 3.05
N VAL A 164 -7.22 5.61 2.97
CA VAL A 164 -7.79 4.56 3.81
C VAL A 164 -6.71 4.11 4.77
N GLN A 165 -6.87 4.42 6.05
CA GLN A 165 -5.97 4.00 7.12
C GLN A 165 -6.52 2.76 7.81
N VAL A 166 -5.76 1.66 7.76
CA VAL A 166 -6.04 0.50 8.60
C VAL A 166 -5.50 0.76 10.01
N SER A 167 -6.36 0.60 11.00
CA SER A 167 -6.02 0.81 12.40
C SER A 167 -6.67 -0.27 13.27
N THR A 168 -6.40 -0.25 14.57
CA THR A 168 -7.00 -1.18 15.53
C THR A 168 -8.33 -0.66 16.07
N ALA A 169 -9.24 -1.57 16.45
CA ALA A 169 -10.48 -1.22 17.13
C ALA A 169 -10.23 -0.56 18.51
N TYR A 170 -9.06 -0.76 19.09
CA TYR A 170 -8.70 -0.18 20.40
C TYR A 170 -8.49 1.35 20.38
N VAL A 171 -8.43 2.00 19.20
CA VAL A 171 -8.35 3.48 19.14
C VAL A 171 -9.67 4.16 19.49
N SER A 172 -10.76 3.44 19.51
CA SER A 172 -12.09 3.99 19.85
C SER A 172 -12.40 4.02 21.36
N GLY A 173 -11.50 3.45 22.18
CA GLY A 173 -11.65 3.38 23.63
C GLY A 173 -12.59 2.27 24.10
#